data_ac84b077c5cb3214f78afaf2643945ea
#
_entry.id   ac84b077c5cb3214f78afaf2643945ea
#
_cell.length_a   1.000
_cell.length_b   1.000
_cell.length_c   1.000
_cell.angle_alpha   90.00
_cell.angle_beta   90.00
_cell.angle_gamma   90.00
#
_symmetry.space_group_name_H-M   'P 1'
#
loop_
_entity.id
_entity.type
_entity.pdbx_description
1 polymer ?
#
loop_
_entity_poly.entity_id
_entity_poly.type
_entity_poly.pdbx_seq_one_letter_code
_entity_poly.pdbx_strand_id
1 'polypeptide(L)'
;MTCRFHIFLCLCPLLQQGYGLTETAAGATIMDLDDVSFGRVGPPITGCYIRLVDWDEANYHVTDKPYPRGEILVGGPCVTKGYYKNEALTNESYLTEGGIRWFYTGDIGEMYPDGTVKIIDRKKDLVKLQFGEYVSLGKIETELKTCPIIDNLCVYGSSYHTYLIALVAPNHKQLQLLAIQAGKENLSFKELCEDREIVKAASD
;
A
#
# COMPACT_ATOMS: atom_id res chain seq x y z
N MET A 1 12.88 0.53 -3.60
CA MET A 1 12.32 -0.84 -3.68
C MET A 1 12.80 -1.62 -4.91
N THR A 2 12.95 -0.99 -6.06
CA THR A 2 13.35 -1.59 -7.34
C THR A 2 14.69 -2.35 -7.31
N CYS A 3 15.71 -1.82 -6.62
CA CYS A 3 17.07 -2.41 -6.63
C CYS A 3 17.17 -3.74 -5.86
N ARG A 4 16.41 -3.92 -4.78
CA ARG A 4 16.39 -5.17 -4.00
C ARG A 4 15.69 -6.29 -4.76
N PHE A 5 14.66 -5.96 -5.53
CA PHE A 5 13.91 -6.94 -6.33
C PHE A 5 14.76 -7.50 -7.48
N HIS A 6 15.55 -6.67 -8.16
CA HIS A 6 16.50 -7.13 -9.19
C HIS A 6 17.54 -8.11 -8.66
N ILE A 7 18.06 -7.88 -7.44
CA ILE A 7 19.03 -8.80 -6.83
C ILE A 7 18.36 -10.16 -6.53
N PHE A 8 17.11 -10.16 -6.04
CA PHE A 8 16.37 -11.39 -5.81
C PHE A 8 16.06 -12.16 -7.09
N LEU A 9 15.67 -11.50 -8.18
CA LEU A 9 15.47 -12.12 -9.48
C LEU A 9 16.74 -12.78 -10.04
N CYS A 10 17.89 -12.17 -9.83
CA CYS A 10 19.18 -12.74 -10.25
C CYS A 10 19.60 -13.95 -9.40
N LEU A 11 19.16 -14.03 -8.14
CA LEU A 11 19.55 -15.08 -7.19
C LEU A 11 18.48 -16.19 -7.05
N CYS A 12 17.23 -15.91 -7.40
CA CYS A 12 16.13 -16.85 -7.27
C CYS A 12 15.14 -16.71 -8.44
N PRO A 13 15.36 -17.47 -9.55
CA PRO A 13 14.54 -17.39 -10.76
C PRO A 13 13.07 -17.82 -10.55
N LEU A 14 12.73 -18.35 -9.38
CA LEU A 14 11.37 -18.78 -9.04
C LEU A 14 10.61 -17.74 -8.16
N LEU A 15 11.07 -16.51 -8.09
CA LEU A 15 10.37 -15.45 -7.34
C LEU A 15 9.18 -14.96 -8.15
N GLN A 16 7.99 -15.29 -7.71
CA GLN A 16 6.73 -14.82 -8.28
C GLN A 16 6.05 -13.82 -7.35
N GLN A 17 5.43 -12.79 -7.92
CA GLN A 17 4.50 -11.92 -7.18
C GLN A 17 3.08 -12.49 -7.28
N GLY A 18 2.34 -12.39 -6.18
CA GLY A 18 0.94 -12.74 -6.13
C GLY A 18 0.19 -11.79 -5.20
N TYR A 19 -1.12 -11.83 -5.28
CA TYR A 19 -2.00 -11.04 -4.43
C TYR A 19 -3.11 -11.94 -3.88
N GLY A 20 -3.46 -11.69 -2.65
CA GLY A 20 -4.56 -12.35 -1.97
C GLY A 20 -4.69 -11.86 -0.53
N LEU A 21 -5.80 -12.19 0.09
CA LEU A 21 -6.16 -11.78 1.43
C LEU A 21 -6.60 -13.00 2.24
N THR A 22 -6.75 -12.83 3.55
CA THR A 22 -7.34 -13.85 4.42
C THR A 22 -8.74 -14.25 3.94
N GLU A 23 -9.52 -13.28 3.49
CA GLU A 23 -10.88 -13.45 2.98
C GLU A 23 -10.97 -14.19 1.63
N THR A 24 -9.84 -14.31 0.93
CA THR A 24 -9.72 -15.06 -0.33
C THR A 24 -8.88 -16.35 -0.18
N ALA A 25 -8.78 -16.87 1.03
CA ALA A 25 -7.96 -18.06 1.36
C ALA A 25 -6.51 -17.94 0.87
N ALA A 26 -5.91 -16.75 1.04
CA ALA A 26 -4.55 -16.34 0.66
C ALA A 26 -4.30 -16.14 -0.84
N GLY A 27 -5.17 -16.53 -1.75
CA GLY A 27 -4.92 -16.45 -3.20
C GLY A 27 -6.01 -15.76 -3.98
N ALA A 28 -5.64 -14.87 -4.90
CA ALA A 28 -6.51 -14.27 -5.90
C ALA A 28 -5.83 -14.18 -7.26
N THR A 29 -4.58 -13.68 -7.29
CA THR A 29 -3.77 -13.58 -8.52
C THR A 29 -2.36 -14.08 -8.29
N ILE A 30 -1.67 -14.48 -9.35
CA ILE A 30 -0.25 -14.86 -9.33
C ILE A 30 0.38 -14.55 -10.70
N MET A 31 1.60 -14.05 -10.68
CA MET A 31 2.38 -13.86 -11.91
C MET A 31 2.78 -15.20 -12.53
N ASP A 32 2.93 -15.23 -13.85
CA ASP A 32 3.55 -16.36 -14.54
C ASP A 32 5.04 -16.47 -14.16
N LEU A 33 5.60 -17.67 -14.27
CA LEU A 33 7.01 -17.94 -13.98
C LEU A 33 7.96 -17.13 -14.88
N ASP A 34 7.53 -16.89 -16.11
CA ASP A 34 8.31 -16.17 -17.12
C ASP A 34 8.04 -14.66 -17.13
N ASP A 35 7.10 -14.19 -16.30
CA ASP A 35 6.78 -12.77 -16.20
C ASP A 35 7.75 -12.06 -15.24
N VAL A 36 8.64 -11.27 -15.80
CA VAL A 36 9.61 -10.44 -15.08
C VAL A 36 9.17 -8.99 -14.91
N SER A 37 7.92 -8.67 -15.21
CA SER A 37 7.39 -7.32 -15.05
C SER A 37 7.30 -6.91 -13.55
N PHE A 38 7.51 -5.61 -13.29
CA PHE A 38 7.47 -5.09 -11.93
C PHE A 38 6.15 -4.39 -11.61
N GLY A 39 5.73 -4.53 -10.36
CA GLY A 39 4.57 -3.81 -9.82
C GLY A 39 3.23 -4.41 -10.21
N ARG A 40 3.19 -5.53 -10.91
CA ARG A 40 1.99 -6.30 -11.19
C ARG A 40 1.93 -7.53 -10.29
N VAL A 41 0.74 -8.03 -10.04
CA VAL A 41 0.49 -9.22 -9.20
C VAL A 41 -0.08 -10.39 -10.01
N GLY A 42 -0.01 -10.29 -11.33
CA GLY A 42 -0.44 -11.34 -12.26
C GLY A 42 -1.95 -11.38 -12.55
N PRO A 43 -2.37 -12.32 -13.40
CA PRO A 43 -3.77 -12.61 -13.69
C PRO A 43 -4.42 -13.42 -12.55
N PRO A 44 -5.78 -13.54 -12.55
CA PRO A 44 -6.49 -14.38 -11.59
C PRO A 44 -6.02 -15.84 -11.66
N ILE A 45 -5.87 -16.47 -10.50
CA ILE A 45 -5.64 -17.92 -10.42
C ILE A 45 -6.89 -18.70 -10.82
N THR A 46 -6.71 -19.95 -11.21
CA THR A 46 -7.82 -20.82 -11.62
C THR A 46 -8.92 -20.88 -10.54
N GLY A 47 -10.14 -20.57 -10.94
CA GLY A 47 -11.32 -20.54 -10.08
C GLY A 47 -11.55 -19.21 -9.35
N CYS A 48 -10.65 -18.25 -9.47
CA CYS A 48 -10.87 -16.88 -9.00
C CYS A 48 -11.27 -15.95 -10.14
N TYR A 49 -12.11 -14.98 -9.79
CA TYR A 49 -12.53 -13.92 -10.70
C TYR A 49 -12.09 -12.58 -10.10
N ILE A 50 -11.65 -11.65 -10.95
CA ILE A 50 -11.35 -10.28 -10.56
C ILE A 50 -12.28 -9.35 -11.30
N ARG A 51 -12.86 -8.40 -10.57
CA ARG A 51 -13.68 -7.32 -11.11
C ARG A 51 -13.24 -6.01 -10.48
N LEU A 52 -13.17 -4.95 -11.29
CA LEU A 52 -13.03 -3.59 -10.78
C LEU A 52 -14.40 -2.94 -10.68
N VAL A 53 -14.62 -2.16 -9.63
CA VAL A 53 -15.79 -1.30 -9.48
C VAL A 53 -15.36 0.14 -9.23
N ASP A 54 -16.16 1.07 -9.70
CA ASP A 54 -15.89 2.50 -9.54
C ASP A 54 -15.82 2.89 -8.07
N TRP A 55 -14.91 3.80 -7.78
CA TRP A 55 -14.84 4.49 -6.49
C TRP A 55 -14.76 5.99 -6.73
N ASP A 56 -15.94 6.60 -6.79
CA ASP A 56 -16.14 8.00 -7.17
C ASP A 56 -15.45 8.97 -6.22
N GLU A 57 -15.39 8.64 -4.94
CA GLU A 57 -14.83 9.53 -3.92
C GLU A 57 -13.38 9.93 -4.21
N ALA A 58 -12.55 9.01 -4.70
CA ALA A 58 -11.16 9.27 -5.05
C ALA A 58 -10.89 9.27 -6.56
N ASN A 59 -11.96 9.35 -7.37
CA ASN A 59 -11.89 9.47 -8.83
C ASN A 59 -11.15 8.30 -9.50
N TYR A 60 -11.48 7.07 -9.08
CA TYR A 60 -11.05 5.83 -9.74
C TYR A 60 -12.22 5.18 -10.45
N HIS A 61 -12.13 5.05 -11.78
CA HIS A 61 -13.21 4.55 -12.62
C HIS A 61 -12.76 3.45 -13.57
N VAL A 62 -13.63 2.49 -13.82
CA VAL A 62 -13.40 1.43 -14.82
C VAL A 62 -13.32 1.97 -16.25
N THR A 63 -13.73 3.22 -16.47
CA THR A 63 -13.61 3.94 -17.75
C THR A 63 -12.29 4.69 -17.90
N ASP A 64 -11.43 4.68 -16.90
CA ASP A 64 -10.16 5.41 -16.92
C ASP A 64 -9.24 4.96 -18.05
N LYS A 65 -8.42 5.89 -18.49
CA LYS A 65 -7.41 5.68 -19.54
C LYS A 65 -6.03 5.98 -18.96
N PRO A 66 -4.96 5.29 -19.38
CA PRO A 66 -4.93 4.24 -20.42
C PRO A 66 -5.51 2.90 -19.97
N TYR A 67 -5.67 2.64 -18.66
CA TYR A 67 -6.17 1.38 -18.13
C TYR A 67 -7.31 1.61 -17.13
N PRO A 68 -8.32 0.70 -17.09
CA PRO A 68 -9.36 0.71 -16.06
C PRO A 68 -8.78 0.71 -14.65
N ARG A 69 -9.34 1.55 -13.76
CA ARG A 69 -8.99 1.59 -12.33
C ARG A 69 -10.25 1.49 -11.48
N GLY A 70 -10.11 0.97 -10.27
CA GLY A 70 -11.23 0.87 -9.35
C GLY A 70 -10.91 -0.01 -8.15
N GLU A 71 -11.88 -0.16 -7.26
CA GLU A 71 -11.76 -1.14 -6.18
C GLU A 71 -11.78 -2.55 -6.74
N ILE A 72 -10.86 -3.37 -6.27
CA ILE A 72 -10.77 -4.78 -6.64
C ILE A 72 -11.83 -5.57 -5.87
N LEU A 73 -12.66 -6.30 -6.60
CA LEU A 73 -13.48 -7.38 -6.07
C LEU A 73 -12.88 -8.71 -6.49
N VAL A 74 -12.75 -9.61 -5.53
CA VAL A 74 -12.37 -11.01 -5.78
C VAL A 74 -13.60 -11.87 -5.66
N GLY A 75 -13.83 -12.73 -6.64
CA GLY A 75 -14.99 -13.64 -6.69
C GLY A 75 -14.59 -15.09 -6.85
N GLY A 76 -15.49 -16.00 -6.46
CA GLY A 76 -15.34 -17.43 -6.69
C GLY A 76 -15.21 -18.27 -5.44
N PRO A 77 -14.88 -19.57 -5.58
CA PRO A 77 -14.81 -20.52 -4.48
C PRO A 77 -13.67 -20.24 -3.48
N CYS A 78 -12.67 -19.41 -3.85
CA CYS A 78 -11.62 -18.94 -2.95
C CYS A 78 -12.15 -17.98 -1.87
N VAL A 79 -13.30 -17.35 -2.08
CA VAL A 79 -13.87 -16.34 -1.18
C VAL A 79 -14.51 -17.02 0.04
N THR A 80 -14.08 -16.63 1.24
CA THR A 80 -14.55 -17.18 2.51
C THR A 80 -16.03 -16.86 2.77
N LYS A 81 -16.62 -17.56 3.76
CA LYS A 81 -18.05 -17.41 4.07
C LYS A 81 -18.38 -16.07 4.75
N GLY A 82 -17.40 -15.41 5.36
CA GLY A 82 -17.58 -14.16 6.09
C GLY A 82 -16.80 -14.14 7.40
N TYR A 83 -17.07 -13.13 8.21
CA TYR A 83 -16.44 -12.93 9.51
C TYR A 83 -17.19 -13.65 10.62
N TYR A 84 -16.47 -14.36 11.46
CA TYR A 84 -17.07 -15.15 12.54
C TYR A 84 -17.85 -14.27 13.53
N LYS A 85 -19.12 -14.59 13.73
CA LYS A 85 -20.05 -13.85 14.61
C LYS A 85 -20.14 -12.34 14.34
N ASN A 86 -19.84 -11.90 13.10
CA ASN A 86 -19.96 -10.51 12.69
C ASN A 86 -20.70 -10.40 11.35
N GLU A 87 -22.03 -10.52 11.42
CA GLU A 87 -22.90 -10.47 10.24
C GLU A 87 -22.90 -9.06 9.61
N ALA A 88 -22.82 -8.01 10.41
CA ALA A 88 -22.82 -6.64 9.91
C ALA A 88 -21.63 -6.40 8.96
N LEU A 89 -20.42 -6.71 9.40
CA LEU A 89 -19.23 -6.58 8.59
C LEU A 89 -19.22 -7.58 7.40
N THR A 90 -19.79 -8.77 7.60
CA THR A 90 -19.93 -9.73 6.50
C THR A 90 -20.83 -9.19 5.40
N ASN A 91 -21.99 -8.62 5.74
CA ASN A 91 -22.93 -8.07 4.77
C ASN A 91 -22.38 -6.80 4.07
N GLU A 92 -21.53 -6.04 4.74
CA GLU A 92 -20.85 -4.88 4.17
C GLU A 92 -19.75 -5.30 3.16
N SER A 93 -19.00 -6.35 3.49
CA SER A 93 -17.79 -6.71 2.73
C SER A 93 -18.01 -7.77 1.66
N TYR A 94 -19.12 -8.48 1.68
CA TYR A 94 -19.40 -9.59 0.76
C TYR A 94 -20.70 -9.39 0.01
N LEU A 95 -20.68 -9.75 -1.28
CA LEU A 95 -21.85 -9.73 -2.18
C LEU A 95 -21.99 -11.10 -2.84
N THR A 96 -23.22 -11.54 -3.06
CA THR A 96 -23.51 -12.71 -3.92
C THR A 96 -24.29 -12.23 -5.14
N GLU A 97 -23.72 -12.40 -6.31
CA GLU A 97 -24.29 -11.97 -7.57
C GLU A 97 -24.04 -13.03 -8.65
N GLY A 98 -25.07 -13.42 -9.39
CA GLY A 98 -24.97 -14.43 -10.45
C GLY A 98 -24.48 -15.81 -9.96
N GLY A 99 -24.73 -16.18 -8.70
CA GLY A 99 -24.24 -17.40 -8.10
C GLY A 99 -22.75 -17.37 -7.68
N ILE A 100 -22.08 -16.27 -7.90
CA ILE A 100 -20.69 -16.04 -7.50
C ILE A 100 -20.69 -15.22 -6.23
N ARG A 101 -19.87 -15.64 -5.25
CA ARG A 101 -19.60 -14.84 -4.06
C ARG A 101 -18.42 -13.93 -4.32
N TRP A 102 -18.60 -12.65 -4.06
CA TRP A 102 -17.62 -11.58 -4.22
C TRP A 102 -17.23 -11.01 -2.89
N PHE A 103 -15.98 -10.57 -2.77
CA PHE A 103 -15.44 -9.86 -1.62
C PHE A 103 -14.89 -8.50 -2.06
N TYR A 104 -15.32 -7.44 -1.39
CA TYR A 104 -14.79 -6.08 -1.52
C TYR A 104 -13.47 -5.99 -0.76
N THR A 105 -12.36 -5.87 -1.46
CA THR A 105 -11.04 -5.98 -0.85
C THR A 105 -10.59 -4.71 -0.12
N GLY A 106 -11.15 -3.58 -0.49
CA GLY A 106 -10.69 -2.27 -0.07
C GLY A 106 -9.36 -1.84 -0.73
N ASP A 107 -8.82 -2.64 -1.64
CA ASP A 107 -7.64 -2.31 -2.41
C ASP A 107 -8.05 -1.76 -3.78
N ILE A 108 -7.34 -0.75 -4.26
CA ILE A 108 -7.55 -0.15 -5.57
C ILE A 108 -6.57 -0.76 -6.56
N GLY A 109 -7.07 -1.19 -7.69
CA GLY A 109 -6.27 -1.81 -8.74
C GLY A 109 -6.40 -1.14 -10.09
N GLU A 110 -5.46 -1.48 -10.94
CA GLU A 110 -5.41 -1.15 -12.36
C GLU A 110 -5.35 -2.46 -13.14
N MET A 111 -6.19 -2.63 -14.15
CA MET A 111 -6.26 -3.86 -14.95
C MET A 111 -5.66 -3.63 -16.33
N TYR A 112 -4.75 -4.49 -16.74
CA TYR A 112 -4.10 -4.44 -18.03
C TYR A 112 -4.82 -5.29 -19.08
N PRO A 113 -4.61 -5.00 -20.38
CA PRO A 113 -5.26 -5.74 -21.48
C PRO A 113 -4.91 -7.24 -21.53
N ASP A 114 -3.79 -7.64 -20.94
CA ASP A 114 -3.35 -9.03 -20.80
C ASP A 114 -4.01 -9.77 -19.62
N GLY A 115 -4.90 -9.10 -18.89
CA GLY A 115 -5.60 -9.65 -17.73
C GLY A 115 -4.81 -9.57 -16.42
N THR A 116 -3.59 -9.02 -16.44
CA THR A 116 -2.82 -8.82 -15.21
C THR A 116 -3.34 -7.63 -14.41
N VAL A 117 -3.14 -7.69 -13.10
CA VAL A 117 -3.58 -6.66 -12.15
C VAL A 117 -2.37 -5.99 -11.51
N LYS A 118 -2.48 -4.70 -11.24
CA LYS A 118 -1.55 -3.92 -10.42
C LYS A 118 -2.32 -3.30 -9.26
N ILE A 119 -1.82 -3.50 -8.05
CA ILE A 119 -2.34 -2.81 -6.87
C ILE A 119 -1.74 -1.40 -6.84
N ILE A 120 -2.60 -0.38 -6.86
CA ILE A 120 -2.16 1.03 -6.96
C ILE A 120 -2.36 1.79 -5.67
N ASP A 121 -3.33 1.38 -4.84
CA ASP A 121 -3.63 2.05 -3.59
C ASP A 121 -4.46 1.17 -2.64
N ARG A 122 -4.75 1.69 -1.46
CA ARG A 122 -5.66 1.08 -0.50
C ARG A 122 -6.64 2.13 0.02
N LYS A 123 -7.94 1.83 0.01
CA LYS A 123 -8.98 2.77 0.45
C LYS A 123 -8.72 3.35 1.84
N LYS A 124 -8.27 2.50 2.77
CA LYS A 124 -7.97 2.91 4.16
C LYS A 124 -6.75 3.80 4.29
N ASP A 125 -5.84 3.75 3.31
CA ASP A 125 -4.61 4.54 3.30
C ASP A 125 -4.78 5.87 2.55
N LEU A 126 -5.96 6.07 1.94
CA LEU A 126 -6.31 7.30 1.24
C LEU A 126 -7.06 8.24 2.20
N VAL A 127 -6.48 9.41 2.42
CA VAL A 127 -7.06 10.45 3.26
C VAL A 127 -7.46 11.64 2.40
N LYS A 128 -8.71 12.08 2.55
CA LYS A 128 -9.20 13.31 1.93
C LYS A 128 -8.75 14.51 2.75
N LEU A 129 -7.98 15.40 2.15
CA LEU A 129 -7.56 16.66 2.77
C LEU A 129 -8.66 17.72 2.66
N GLN A 130 -8.48 18.86 3.34
CA GLN A 130 -9.46 19.94 3.48
C GLN A 130 -9.99 20.46 2.13
N PHE A 131 -9.15 20.51 1.09
CA PHE A 131 -9.58 20.96 -0.24
C PHE A 131 -10.13 19.85 -1.13
N GLY A 132 -10.36 18.66 -0.58
CA GLY A 132 -10.94 17.53 -1.29
C GLY A 132 -9.93 16.66 -2.04
N GLU A 133 -8.65 16.96 -1.96
CA GLU A 133 -7.58 16.14 -2.52
C GLU A 133 -7.42 14.85 -1.71
N TYR A 134 -7.33 13.72 -2.41
CA TYR A 134 -7.03 12.42 -1.80
C TYR A 134 -5.54 12.13 -1.87
N VAL A 135 -4.95 11.84 -0.73
CA VAL A 135 -3.51 11.57 -0.59
C VAL A 135 -3.31 10.17 -0.01
N SER A 136 -2.45 9.39 -0.64
CA SER A 136 -2.06 8.06 -0.17
C SER A 136 -0.99 8.17 0.90
N LEU A 137 -1.36 7.92 2.17
CA LEU A 137 -0.42 7.95 3.29
C LEU A 137 0.65 6.85 3.12
N GLY A 138 0.25 5.66 2.68
CA GLY A 138 1.17 4.53 2.49
C GLY A 138 2.24 4.80 1.42
N LYS A 139 1.92 5.53 0.34
CA LYS A 139 2.91 5.94 -0.67
C LYS A 139 3.92 6.92 -0.09
N ILE A 140 3.44 7.91 0.67
CA ILE A 140 4.30 8.89 1.34
C ILE A 140 5.21 8.19 2.35
N GLU A 141 4.66 7.29 3.17
CA GLU A 141 5.46 6.49 4.11
C GLU A 141 6.53 5.66 3.40
N THR A 142 6.18 5.05 2.27
CA THR A 142 7.13 4.24 1.49
C THR A 142 8.27 5.09 0.94
N GLU A 143 7.98 6.29 0.45
CA GLU A 143 8.98 7.22 -0.07
C GLU A 143 9.88 7.75 1.06
N LEU A 144 9.29 8.20 2.17
CA LEU A 144 10.04 8.70 3.31
C LEU A 144 10.93 7.62 3.95
N LYS A 145 10.52 6.35 3.96
CA LYS A 145 11.34 5.21 4.44
C LYS A 145 12.62 4.97 3.62
N THR A 146 12.78 5.58 2.48
CA THR A 146 14.04 5.54 1.72
C THR A 146 15.13 6.39 2.36
N CYS A 147 14.76 7.35 3.23
CA CYS A 147 15.69 8.21 3.94
C CYS A 147 16.42 7.43 5.05
N PRO A 148 17.78 7.40 5.05
CA PRO A 148 18.57 6.61 6.00
C PRO A 148 18.38 7.01 7.46
N ILE A 149 17.97 8.26 7.73
CA ILE A 149 17.75 8.76 9.09
C ILE A 149 16.46 8.21 9.72
N ILE A 150 15.57 7.63 8.91
CA ILE A 150 14.27 7.12 9.35
C ILE A 150 14.34 5.60 9.57
N ASP A 151 14.15 5.16 10.79
CA ASP A 151 13.97 3.74 11.11
C ASP A 151 12.53 3.29 10.91
N ASN A 152 11.60 4.10 11.41
CA ASN A 152 10.17 3.88 11.25
C ASN A 152 9.43 5.21 11.24
N LEU A 153 8.25 5.24 10.60
CA LEU A 153 7.39 6.41 10.61
C LEU A 153 5.93 6.03 10.47
N CYS A 154 5.08 6.95 10.89
CA CYS A 154 3.65 6.93 10.66
C CYS A 154 3.22 8.31 10.15
N VAL A 155 2.58 8.35 8.98
CA VAL A 155 2.02 9.59 8.43
C VAL A 155 0.55 9.70 8.81
N TYR A 156 0.17 10.88 9.28
CA TYR A 156 -1.20 11.20 9.64
C TYR A 156 -1.72 12.37 8.80
N GLY A 157 -2.94 12.24 8.31
CA GLY A 157 -3.68 13.28 7.62
C GLY A 157 -5.11 13.38 8.12
N SER A 158 -5.74 14.52 7.90
CA SER A 158 -7.12 14.77 8.30
C SER A 158 -7.82 15.70 7.32
N SER A 159 -9.12 15.51 7.13
CA SER A 159 -9.97 16.38 6.30
C SER A 159 -10.12 17.82 6.83
N TYR A 160 -9.64 18.08 8.03
CA TYR A 160 -9.65 19.43 8.63
C TYR A 160 -8.39 20.24 8.30
N HIS A 161 -7.36 19.62 7.70
CA HIS A 161 -6.07 20.25 7.43
C HIS A 161 -5.65 20.08 5.97
N THR A 162 -4.81 20.98 5.51
CA THR A 162 -4.21 20.98 4.15
C THR A 162 -2.83 20.33 4.11
N TYR A 163 -2.33 19.86 5.24
CA TYR A 163 -1.01 19.29 5.42
C TYR A 163 -1.07 17.93 6.12
N LEU A 164 0.01 17.18 5.96
CA LEU A 164 0.23 15.90 6.65
C LEU A 164 1.25 16.09 7.76
N ILE A 165 1.19 15.22 8.76
CA ILE A 165 2.15 15.14 9.85
C ILE A 165 2.80 13.76 9.82
N ALA A 166 4.12 13.69 9.91
CA ALA A 166 4.85 12.45 10.07
C ALA A 166 5.39 12.33 11.50
N LEU A 167 5.06 11.24 12.17
CA LEU A 167 5.71 10.82 13.41
C LEU A 167 6.87 9.91 13.04
N VAL A 168 8.09 10.34 13.32
CA VAL A 168 9.30 9.66 12.87
C VAL A 168 10.04 9.07 14.08
N ALA A 169 10.39 7.78 13.98
CA ALA A 169 11.38 7.15 14.84
C ALA A 169 12.74 7.20 14.12
N PRO A 170 13.70 8.04 14.56
CA PRO A 170 14.95 8.20 13.85
C PRO A 170 15.88 7.02 14.11
N ASN A 171 16.73 6.72 13.11
CA ASN A 171 17.81 5.76 13.25
C ASN A 171 18.89 6.32 14.19
N HIS A 172 19.18 5.58 15.26
CA HIS A 172 20.08 6.01 16.32
C HIS A 172 21.48 6.38 15.79
N LYS A 173 22.04 5.55 14.90
CA LYS A 173 23.39 5.77 14.34
C LYS A 173 23.44 7.00 13.45
N GLN A 174 22.43 7.16 12.60
CA GLN A 174 22.38 8.30 11.68
C GLN A 174 22.14 9.62 12.42
N LEU A 175 21.28 9.61 13.44
CA LEU A 175 21.06 10.77 14.29
C LEU A 175 22.33 11.19 15.05
N GLN A 176 23.11 10.22 15.55
CA GLN A 176 24.42 10.51 16.18
C GLN A 176 25.43 11.11 15.19
N LEU A 177 25.49 10.60 13.95
CA LEU A 177 26.35 11.18 12.91
C LEU A 177 25.98 12.64 12.62
N LEU A 178 24.68 12.92 12.54
CA LEU A 178 24.18 14.28 12.36
C LEU A 178 24.55 15.18 13.57
N ALA A 179 24.44 14.65 14.78
CA ALA A 179 24.83 15.35 16.01
C ALA A 179 26.31 15.73 16.03
N ILE A 180 27.21 14.81 15.60
CA ILE A 180 28.65 15.08 15.48
C ILE A 180 28.88 16.22 14.46
N GLN A 181 28.21 16.20 13.32
CA GLN A 181 28.34 17.26 12.29
C GLN A 181 27.86 18.61 12.81
N ALA A 182 26.87 18.62 13.70
CA ALA A 182 26.32 19.82 14.34
C ALA A 182 27.06 20.23 15.62
N GLY A 183 28.11 19.50 16.05
CA GLY A 183 28.87 19.78 17.29
C GLY A 183 28.06 19.51 18.57
N LYS A 184 27.10 18.58 18.50
CA LYS A 184 26.17 18.24 19.61
C LYS A 184 26.30 16.78 20.07
N GLU A 185 27.46 16.18 19.90
CA GLU A 185 27.74 14.78 20.26
C GLU A 185 27.53 14.44 21.74
N ASN A 186 27.52 15.45 22.61
CA ASN A 186 27.36 15.27 24.06
C ASN A 186 25.89 15.11 24.50
N LEU A 187 24.92 15.31 23.60
CA LEU A 187 23.51 15.17 23.91
C LEU A 187 23.10 13.70 23.89
N SER A 188 22.19 13.32 24.78
CA SER A 188 21.58 12.01 24.78
C SER A 188 20.64 11.87 23.58
N PHE A 189 20.31 10.63 23.18
CA PHE A 189 19.41 10.37 22.07
C PHE A 189 18.07 11.11 22.21
N LYS A 190 17.51 11.15 23.42
CA LYS A 190 16.25 11.86 23.69
C LYS A 190 16.40 13.37 23.47
N GLU A 191 17.46 13.96 23.96
CA GLU A 191 17.74 15.39 23.78
C GLU A 191 17.98 15.73 22.31
N LEU A 192 18.63 14.86 21.54
CA LEU A 192 18.79 15.02 20.09
C LEU A 192 17.44 15.03 19.35
N CYS A 193 16.51 14.18 19.76
CA CYS A 193 15.16 14.14 19.15
C CYS A 193 14.33 15.40 19.46
N GLU A 194 14.66 16.13 20.53
CA GLU A 194 13.96 17.35 20.97
C GLU A 194 14.72 18.63 20.54
N ASP A 195 15.97 18.51 20.08
CA ASP A 195 16.78 19.64 19.68
C ASP A 195 16.33 20.21 18.32
N ARG A 196 15.96 21.50 18.30
CA ARG A 196 15.39 22.16 17.12
C ARG A 196 16.31 22.22 15.90
N GLU A 197 17.63 22.33 16.11
CA GLU A 197 18.60 22.39 15.00
C GLU A 197 18.79 21.01 14.40
N ILE A 198 18.86 19.98 15.24
CA ILE A 198 18.95 18.58 14.79
C ILE A 198 17.68 18.17 14.07
N VAL A 199 16.50 18.48 14.62
CA VAL A 199 15.20 18.19 13.97
C VAL A 199 15.09 18.91 12.62
N LYS A 200 15.52 20.16 12.54
CA LYS A 200 15.54 20.91 11.28
C LYS A 200 16.50 20.27 10.27
N ALA A 201 17.72 19.98 10.66
CA ALA A 201 18.72 19.35 9.79
C ALA A 201 18.35 17.92 9.34
N ALA A 202 17.51 17.24 10.12
CA ALA A 202 16.95 15.94 9.75
C ALA A 202 15.74 16.05 8.79
N SER A 203 15.14 17.23 8.68
CA SER A 203 13.95 17.50 7.84
C SER A 203 14.30 18.08 6.48
N ASP A 204 15.52 18.64 6.32
CA ASP A 204 16.08 19.16 5.07
C ASP A 204 16.72 18.02 4.24
#